data_c320853681f7d0e501e72b3e7bb268aa
#
_entry.id   c320853681f7d0e501e72b3e7bb268aa
#
_cell.length_a   1.000
_cell.length_b   1.000
_cell.length_c   1.000
_cell.angle_alpha   90.00
_cell.angle_beta   90.00
_cell.angle_gamma   90.00
#
_symmetry.space_group_name_H-M   'P 1'
#
loop_
_entity.id
_entity.type
_entity.pdbx_description
1 polymer ?
#
loop_
_entity_poly.entity_id
_entity_poly.type
_entity_poly.pdbx_seq_one_letter_code
_entity_poly.pdbx_strand_id
1 'polypeptide(L)'
;MVRVPGSLASAMKVKNNQDGTYISLVGADIGEPGFDMPQINERHTGKPYRYVYGTGGYDRGYFRNSVCKVDVETGRSLKWQGNEYQYLSEPTFVSAPDAVDEDDGVILSSVADVRKDSPDFLLVLNARTMEELGRAEIDGQLPNSLHGVFLPEKH
;
A
#
# COMPACT_ATOMS: atom_id res chain seq x y z
N MET A 1 -28.03 7.29 13.39
CA MET A 1 -26.73 6.93 12.76
C MET A 1 -26.56 7.84 11.57
N VAL A 2 -25.49 8.61 11.50
CA VAL A 2 -25.19 9.50 10.38
C VAL A 2 -24.10 8.80 9.56
N ARG A 3 -24.37 8.59 8.28
CA ARG A 3 -23.39 7.98 7.38
C ARG A 3 -22.41 9.07 6.95
N VAL A 4 -21.12 8.80 7.02
CA VAL A 4 -20.09 9.68 6.46
C VAL A 4 -20.12 9.49 4.93
N PRO A 5 -20.45 10.53 4.14
CA PRO A 5 -20.52 10.40 2.70
C PRO A 5 -19.19 9.89 2.09
N GLY A 6 -19.26 8.93 1.19
CA GLY A 6 -18.09 8.35 0.51
C GLY A 6 -17.23 7.41 1.37
N SER A 7 -17.74 6.96 2.52
CA SER A 7 -17.02 6.07 3.43
C SER A 7 -17.91 4.91 3.88
N LEU A 8 -17.32 3.75 4.13
CA LEU A 8 -18.00 2.63 4.79
C LEU A 8 -18.13 2.85 6.30
N ALA A 9 -17.41 3.82 6.86
CA ALA A 9 -17.50 4.16 8.27
C ALA A 9 -18.84 4.81 8.63
N SER A 10 -19.32 4.58 9.83
CA SER A 10 -20.50 5.23 10.40
C SER A 10 -20.12 6.11 11.59
N ALA A 11 -20.75 7.28 11.67
CA ALA A 11 -20.63 8.15 12.82
C ALA A 11 -21.92 8.09 13.65
N MET A 12 -21.78 7.89 14.95
CA MET A 12 -22.89 7.93 15.89
C MET A 12 -22.71 9.08 16.87
N LYS A 13 -23.78 9.83 17.07
CA LYS A 13 -23.83 10.80 18.15
C LYS A 13 -24.20 10.08 19.45
N VAL A 14 -23.27 10.05 20.39
CA VAL A 14 -23.46 9.38 21.68
C VAL A 14 -23.54 10.42 22.78
N LYS A 15 -24.55 10.31 23.67
CA LYS A 15 -24.62 11.11 24.86
C LYS A 15 -23.85 10.45 26.00
N ASN A 16 -22.95 11.17 26.60
CA ASN A 16 -22.30 10.77 27.85
C ASN A 16 -23.11 11.28 29.05
N ASN A 17 -23.19 10.49 30.13
CA ASN A 17 -23.92 10.81 31.36
C ASN A 17 -23.28 11.96 32.16
N GLN A 18 -22.16 12.51 31.73
CA GLN A 18 -21.37 13.50 32.48
C GLN A 18 -21.21 14.87 31.83
N ASP A 19 -21.94 15.24 30.77
CA ASP A 19 -21.96 16.60 30.19
C ASP A 19 -21.62 16.73 28.72
N GLY A 20 -21.56 15.72 27.95
CA GLY A 20 -21.15 15.90 26.56
C GLY A 20 -21.81 14.97 25.56
N THR A 21 -22.18 15.54 24.44
CA THR A 21 -22.41 14.75 23.24
C THR A 21 -21.09 14.59 22.50
N TYR A 22 -20.63 13.36 22.27
CA TYR A 22 -19.48 13.10 21.43
C TYR A 22 -19.87 12.29 20.19
N ILE A 23 -19.06 12.38 19.16
CA ILE A 23 -19.23 11.59 17.94
C ILE A 23 -18.36 10.36 18.07
N SER A 24 -18.96 9.19 18.10
CA SER A 24 -18.25 7.92 18.00
C SER A 24 -18.16 7.51 16.53
N LEU A 25 -16.95 7.32 16.05
CA LEU A 25 -16.70 6.79 14.71
C LEU A 25 -16.49 5.27 14.82
N VAL A 26 -17.25 4.53 14.06
CA VAL A 26 -17.07 3.09 13.92
C VAL A 26 -16.39 2.86 12.59
N GLY A 27 -15.13 2.39 12.61
CA GLY A 27 -14.40 1.98 11.42
C GLY A 27 -15.07 0.77 10.76
N ALA A 28 -14.89 0.65 9.46
CA ALA A 28 -15.25 -0.56 8.74
C ALA A 28 -13.97 -1.09 8.09
N ASP A 29 -13.74 -2.38 8.21
CA ASP A 29 -12.64 -3.04 7.53
C ASP A 29 -12.90 -3.02 6.01
N ILE A 30 -11.89 -2.60 5.24
CA ILE A 30 -12.01 -2.43 3.78
C ILE A 30 -11.41 -3.63 3.04
N GLY A 31 -10.64 -4.45 3.69
CA GLY A 31 -9.97 -5.58 3.07
C GLY A 31 -9.62 -6.64 4.10
N GLU A 32 -8.77 -7.56 3.70
CA GLU A 32 -8.28 -8.58 4.61
C GLU A 32 -7.24 -8.00 5.59
N PRO A 33 -7.11 -8.55 6.79
CA PRO A 33 -6.17 -8.06 7.80
C PRO A 33 -4.70 -8.31 7.39
N GLY A 34 -3.78 -7.52 7.95
CA GLY A 34 -2.34 -7.68 7.73
C GLY A 34 -1.76 -6.75 6.67
N PHE A 35 -2.49 -5.74 6.26
CA PHE A 35 -2.04 -4.68 5.36
C PHE A 35 -1.38 -3.56 6.16
N ASP A 36 -0.17 -3.17 5.76
CA ASP A 36 0.61 -2.12 6.40
C ASP A 36 1.29 -1.19 5.38
N MET A 37 1.86 -0.09 5.84
CA MET A 37 2.55 0.93 5.04
C MET A 37 1.74 1.38 3.81
N PRO A 38 0.53 1.93 4.03
CA PRO A 38 -0.37 2.28 2.94
C PRO A 38 0.15 3.48 2.14
N GLN A 39 0.17 3.33 0.83
CA GLN A 39 0.49 4.38 -0.14
C GLN A 39 -0.62 4.51 -1.18
N ILE A 40 -0.86 5.72 -1.62
CA ILE A 40 -1.79 6.04 -2.72
C ILE A 40 -1.06 6.79 -3.84
N ASN A 41 -1.70 6.92 -4.98
CA ASN A 41 -1.24 7.87 -5.98
C ASN A 41 -1.28 9.30 -5.39
N GLU A 42 -0.14 9.97 -5.29
CA GLU A 42 0.00 11.30 -4.67
C GLU A 42 -0.89 12.38 -5.30
N ARG A 43 -1.27 12.22 -6.58
CA ARG A 43 -2.22 13.13 -7.27
C ARG A 43 -3.60 13.13 -6.60
N HIS A 44 -3.89 12.11 -5.79
CA HIS A 44 -5.14 11.96 -5.03
C HIS A 44 -5.01 12.34 -3.55
N THR A 45 -3.87 12.86 -3.10
CA THR A 45 -3.71 13.31 -1.71
C THR A 45 -4.74 14.39 -1.35
N GLY A 46 -5.53 14.13 -0.31
CA GLY A 46 -6.64 15.01 0.11
C GLY A 46 -7.88 14.97 -0.79
N LYS A 47 -7.96 14.04 -1.72
CA LYS A 47 -9.10 13.83 -2.64
C LYS A 47 -9.62 12.40 -2.49
N PRO A 48 -10.82 12.09 -3.02
CA PRO A 48 -11.25 10.71 -3.14
C PRO A 48 -10.24 9.89 -3.94
N TYR A 49 -9.94 8.70 -3.46
CA TYR A 49 -9.08 7.72 -4.11
C TYR A 49 -9.76 6.34 -4.06
N ARG A 50 -9.41 5.49 -4.98
CA ARG A 50 -9.95 4.14 -5.09
C ARG A 50 -8.92 3.07 -4.77
N TYR A 51 -7.65 3.31 -5.05
CA TYR A 51 -6.62 2.29 -4.89
C TYR A 51 -5.62 2.68 -3.81
N VAL A 52 -5.33 1.72 -2.94
CA VAL A 52 -4.27 1.82 -1.95
C VAL A 52 -3.32 0.63 -2.12
N TYR A 53 -2.04 0.92 -2.01
CA TYR A 53 -0.98 -0.07 -2.10
C TYR A 53 -0.31 -0.20 -0.74
N GLY A 54 0.14 -1.39 -0.36
CA GLY A 54 0.81 -1.61 0.90
C GLY A 54 1.54 -2.93 0.93
N THR A 55 2.31 -3.14 1.98
CA THR A 55 2.95 -4.42 2.27
C THR A 55 2.09 -5.23 3.21
N GLY A 56 2.29 -6.53 3.21
CA GLY A 56 1.65 -7.40 4.18
C GLY A 56 1.27 -8.75 3.61
N GLY A 57 1.21 -9.73 4.46
CA GLY A 57 0.71 -11.06 4.17
C GLY A 57 -0.26 -11.44 5.25
N TYR A 58 -1.45 -11.69 4.86
CA TYR A 58 -2.67 -11.81 5.65
C TYR A 58 -2.65 -12.82 6.81
N ASP A 59 -1.66 -13.66 6.93
CA ASP A 59 -1.71 -14.74 7.92
C ASP A 59 -0.48 -14.91 8.81
N ARG A 60 0.60 -14.15 8.66
CA ARG A 60 1.82 -14.41 9.46
C ARG A 60 2.72 -13.22 9.81
N GLY A 61 2.19 -12.03 10.05
CA GLY A 61 2.96 -10.93 10.66
C GLY A 61 3.47 -9.88 9.68
N TYR A 62 3.94 -8.81 10.26
CA TYR A 62 4.39 -7.60 9.60
C TYR A 62 5.56 -7.86 8.64
N PHE A 63 5.61 -7.11 7.53
CA PHE A 63 6.73 -7.07 6.59
C PHE A 63 6.98 -8.36 5.78
N ARG A 64 5.96 -9.16 5.51
CA ARG A 64 6.19 -10.34 4.69
C ARG A 64 5.97 -10.08 3.21
N ASN A 65 6.89 -10.60 2.48
CA ASN A 65 7.09 -11.00 1.09
C ASN A 65 5.97 -10.70 0.08
N SER A 66 5.06 -9.76 0.35
CA SER A 66 4.00 -9.38 -0.58
C SER A 66 3.76 -7.87 -0.65
N VAL A 67 3.44 -7.38 -1.84
CA VAL A 67 2.85 -6.07 -2.09
C VAL A 67 1.42 -6.27 -2.52
N CYS A 68 0.51 -5.54 -1.90
CA CYS A 68 -0.92 -5.65 -2.15
C CYS A 68 -1.46 -4.33 -2.72
N LYS A 69 -2.42 -4.46 -3.62
CA LYS A 69 -3.30 -3.38 -4.08
C LYS A 69 -4.70 -3.67 -3.58
N VAL A 70 -5.34 -2.71 -2.93
CA VAL A 70 -6.71 -2.82 -2.44
C VAL A 70 -7.58 -1.79 -3.15
N ASP A 71 -8.68 -2.23 -3.73
CA ASP A 71 -9.76 -1.38 -4.22
C ASP A 71 -10.68 -1.05 -3.02
N VAL A 72 -10.62 0.19 -2.54
CA VAL A 72 -11.35 0.60 -1.32
C VAL A 72 -12.86 0.69 -1.52
N GLU A 73 -13.35 0.70 -2.76
CA GLU A 73 -14.78 0.69 -3.06
C GLU A 73 -15.38 -0.72 -2.98
N THR A 74 -14.61 -1.73 -3.42
CA THR A 74 -15.09 -3.11 -3.53
C THR A 74 -14.52 -4.03 -2.47
N GLY A 75 -13.44 -3.65 -1.80
CA GLY A 75 -12.67 -4.48 -0.87
C GLY A 75 -11.85 -5.58 -1.57
N ARG A 76 -11.82 -5.60 -2.91
CA ARG A 76 -11.02 -6.58 -3.66
C ARG A 76 -9.55 -6.24 -3.59
N SER A 77 -8.72 -7.25 -3.48
CA SER A 77 -7.27 -7.10 -3.47
C SER A 77 -6.60 -7.90 -4.57
N LEU A 78 -5.51 -7.35 -5.09
CA LEU A 78 -4.52 -8.04 -5.90
C LEU A 78 -3.21 -8.06 -5.13
N LYS A 79 -2.38 -9.06 -5.32
CA LYS A 79 -1.06 -9.10 -4.69
C LYS A 79 0.00 -9.69 -5.60
N TRP A 80 1.20 -9.16 -5.49
CA TRP A 80 2.43 -9.83 -5.85
C TRP A 80 3.02 -10.48 -4.60
N GLN A 81 3.62 -11.65 -4.73
CA GLN A 81 4.21 -12.36 -3.62
C GLN A 81 5.57 -12.93 -3.99
N GLY A 82 6.57 -12.57 -3.20
CA GLY A 82 7.90 -13.14 -3.25
C GLY A 82 8.02 -14.49 -2.52
N ASN A 83 9.25 -14.97 -2.38
CA ASN A 83 9.52 -16.16 -1.57
C ASN A 83 9.67 -15.82 -0.08
N GLU A 84 9.79 -16.85 0.77
CA GLU A 84 9.84 -16.71 2.24
C GLU A 84 11.10 -16.01 2.79
N TYR A 85 12.11 -15.79 1.95
CA TYR A 85 13.37 -15.13 2.33
C TYR A 85 13.43 -13.66 1.91
N GLN A 86 12.39 -13.15 1.26
CA GLN A 86 12.32 -11.80 0.72
C GLN A 86 11.51 -10.88 1.63
N TYR A 87 12.11 -9.73 1.94
CA TYR A 87 11.51 -8.70 2.79
C TYR A 87 11.37 -7.41 1.99
N LEU A 88 10.15 -6.94 1.87
CA LEU A 88 9.82 -5.78 1.06
C LEU A 88 9.75 -4.52 1.93
N SER A 89 10.18 -3.40 1.35
CA SER A 89 9.93 -2.06 1.89
C SER A 89 8.56 -1.55 1.48
N GLU A 90 8.21 -0.37 1.99
CA GLU A 90 7.04 0.38 1.55
C GLU A 90 6.94 0.46 0.03
N PRO A 91 5.78 0.15 -0.57
CA PRO A 91 5.59 0.33 -2.00
C PRO A 91 5.46 1.82 -2.34
N THR A 92 6.16 2.28 -3.36
CA THR A 92 6.06 3.64 -3.87
C THR A 92 5.36 3.63 -5.22
N PHE A 93 4.23 4.34 -5.34
CA PHE A 93 3.54 4.50 -6.61
C PHE A 93 4.20 5.59 -7.46
N VAL A 94 4.47 5.28 -8.72
CA VAL A 94 4.98 6.23 -9.71
C VAL A 94 4.03 6.26 -10.90
N SER A 95 3.39 7.40 -11.12
CA SER A 95 2.48 7.60 -12.26
C SER A 95 3.22 7.48 -13.58
N ALA A 96 2.56 6.89 -14.59
CA ALA A 96 3.00 7.03 -15.96
C ALA A 96 3.00 8.52 -16.39
N PRO A 97 3.86 8.93 -17.34
CA PRO A 97 3.95 10.33 -17.78
C PRO A 97 2.60 10.92 -18.23
N ASP A 98 1.83 10.13 -18.96
CA ASP A 98 0.53 10.53 -19.52
C ASP A 98 -0.63 9.78 -18.84
N ALA A 99 -0.48 9.46 -17.55
CA ALA A 99 -1.46 8.71 -16.79
C ALA A 99 -2.84 9.36 -16.81
N VAL A 100 -3.85 8.58 -17.19
CA VAL A 100 -5.27 8.97 -17.21
C VAL A 100 -6.01 8.38 -16.02
N ASP A 101 -5.80 7.09 -15.76
CA ASP A 101 -6.42 6.38 -14.64
C ASP A 101 -5.61 6.54 -13.36
N GLU A 102 -6.25 6.36 -12.22
CA GLU A 102 -5.62 6.48 -10.90
C GLU A 102 -4.47 5.47 -10.70
N ASP A 103 -4.62 4.27 -11.26
CA ASP A 103 -3.67 3.17 -11.15
C ASP A 103 -2.76 2.99 -12.38
N ASP A 104 -2.70 4.03 -13.23
CA ASP A 104 -1.86 4.03 -14.42
C ASP A 104 -0.42 4.43 -14.06
N GLY A 105 0.42 3.43 -13.86
CA GLY A 105 1.78 3.61 -13.37
C GLY A 105 2.46 2.32 -12.96
N VAL A 106 3.49 2.46 -12.15
CA VAL A 106 4.26 1.36 -11.59
C VAL A 106 4.34 1.47 -10.08
N ILE A 107 4.54 0.33 -9.44
CA ILE A 107 4.91 0.24 -8.02
C ILE A 107 6.38 -0.14 -7.94
N LEU A 108 7.12 0.62 -7.15
CA LEU A 108 8.51 0.35 -6.79
C LEU A 108 8.57 -0.12 -5.34
N SER A 109 9.33 -1.17 -5.06
CA SER A 109 9.63 -1.60 -3.69
C SER A 109 11.03 -2.21 -3.65
N SER A 110 11.84 -1.81 -2.68
CA SER A 110 13.12 -2.49 -2.46
C SER A 110 12.89 -3.81 -1.75
N VAL A 111 13.64 -4.83 -2.15
CA VAL A 111 13.53 -6.18 -1.62
C VAL A 111 14.88 -6.63 -1.12
N ALA A 112 14.96 -6.91 0.17
CA ALA A 112 16.10 -7.58 0.79
C ALA A 112 15.88 -9.09 0.75
N ASP A 113 16.82 -9.84 0.17
CA ASP A 113 16.80 -11.29 0.14
C ASP A 113 17.84 -11.83 1.13
N VAL A 114 17.38 -12.40 2.24
CA VAL A 114 18.25 -12.80 3.35
C VAL A 114 19.06 -14.07 3.07
N ARG A 115 18.94 -14.66 1.91
CA ARG A 115 19.81 -15.79 1.51
C ARG A 115 21.20 -15.29 1.18
N LYS A 116 22.20 -16.07 1.55
CA LYS A 116 23.62 -15.69 1.47
C LYS A 116 24.10 -15.26 0.09
N ASP A 117 23.63 -15.92 -0.97
CA ASP A 117 24.11 -15.76 -2.34
C ASP A 117 23.02 -15.20 -3.28
N SER A 118 22.03 -14.55 -2.72
CA SER A 118 20.96 -13.91 -3.48
C SER A 118 21.13 -12.40 -3.45
N PRO A 119 21.05 -11.70 -4.58
CA PRO A 119 21.11 -10.25 -4.61
C PRO A 119 19.84 -9.64 -4.04
N ASP A 120 19.98 -8.51 -3.38
CA ASP A 120 18.89 -7.61 -3.12
C ASP A 120 18.48 -6.90 -4.42
N PHE A 121 17.27 -6.43 -4.53
CA PHE A 121 16.81 -5.83 -5.77
C PHE A 121 15.72 -4.77 -5.57
N LEU A 122 15.57 -3.89 -6.55
CA LEU A 122 14.41 -3.05 -6.71
C LEU A 122 13.37 -3.79 -7.57
N LEU A 123 12.21 -4.06 -7.00
CA LEU A 123 11.07 -4.66 -7.68
C LEU A 123 10.25 -3.59 -8.40
N VAL A 124 9.85 -3.89 -9.63
CA VAL A 124 8.98 -3.03 -10.44
C VAL A 124 7.73 -3.81 -10.82
N LEU A 125 6.57 -3.37 -10.35
CA LEU A 125 5.28 -3.98 -10.66
C LEU A 125 4.43 -3.05 -11.52
N ASN A 126 3.59 -3.62 -12.36
CA ASN A 126 2.47 -2.89 -12.97
C ASN A 126 1.45 -2.54 -11.88
N ALA A 127 1.20 -1.25 -11.66
CA ALA A 127 0.30 -0.81 -10.58
C ALA A 127 -1.16 -1.21 -10.80
N ARG A 128 -1.56 -1.50 -12.05
CA ARG A 128 -2.93 -1.94 -12.37
C ARG A 128 -3.14 -3.42 -12.12
N THR A 129 -2.21 -4.27 -12.55
CA THR A 129 -2.36 -5.74 -12.53
C THR A 129 -1.60 -6.41 -11.40
N MET A 130 -0.65 -5.72 -10.77
CA MET A 130 0.31 -6.26 -9.81
C MET A 130 1.24 -7.33 -10.38
N GLU A 131 1.37 -7.41 -11.71
CA GLU A 131 2.33 -8.26 -12.39
C GLU A 131 3.73 -7.66 -12.31
N GLU A 132 4.73 -8.51 -12.13
CA GLU A 132 6.13 -8.10 -12.15
C GLU A 132 6.54 -7.71 -13.57
N LEU A 133 6.98 -6.46 -13.73
CA LEU A 133 7.54 -5.95 -14.98
C LEU A 133 9.05 -6.21 -15.08
N GLY A 134 9.70 -6.30 -13.93
CA GLY A 134 11.12 -6.58 -13.83
C GLY A 134 11.67 -6.27 -12.45
N ARG A 135 12.97 -6.53 -12.31
CA ARG A 135 13.74 -6.19 -11.12
C ARG A 135 15.12 -5.70 -11.49
N ALA A 136 15.66 -4.76 -10.72
CA ALA A 136 17.03 -4.31 -10.82
C ALA A 136 17.81 -4.86 -9.62
N GLU A 137 18.72 -5.78 -9.88
CA GLU A 137 19.61 -6.33 -8.85
C GLU A 137 20.59 -5.28 -8.35
N ILE A 138 20.88 -5.30 -7.07
CA ILE A 138 21.74 -4.34 -6.39
C ILE A 138 23.00 -5.06 -5.94
N ASP A 139 24.15 -4.52 -6.32
CA ASP A 139 25.43 -5.03 -5.86
C ASP A 139 25.67 -4.56 -4.41
N GLY A 140 25.45 -5.46 -3.46
CA GLY A 140 25.52 -5.20 -2.04
C GLY A 140 24.27 -5.61 -1.28
N GLN A 141 24.22 -5.27 -0.02
CA GLN A 141 23.07 -5.54 0.84
C GLN A 141 22.29 -4.25 1.12
N LEU A 142 20.99 -4.30 0.92
CA LEU A 142 20.10 -3.25 1.36
C LEU A 142 19.85 -3.36 2.87
N PRO A 143 19.84 -2.24 3.58
CA PRO A 143 19.28 -2.24 4.93
C PRO A 143 17.79 -2.59 4.83
N ASN A 144 17.26 -3.24 5.85
CA ASN A 144 15.81 -3.42 5.94
C ASN A 144 15.15 -2.04 5.98
N SER A 145 14.56 -1.64 4.86
CA SER A 145 14.09 -0.29 4.61
C SER A 145 12.63 -0.16 5.02
N LEU A 146 12.27 0.95 5.67
CA LEU A 146 10.90 1.19 6.07
C LEU A 146 10.19 2.08 5.02
N HIS A 147 10.74 3.25 4.75
CA HIS A 147 10.17 4.23 3.84
C HIS A 147 11.10 4.52 2.67
N GLY A 148 10.49 4.83 1.52
CA GLY A 148 11.19 5.25 0.31
C GLY A 148 10.52 6.47 -0.33
N VAL A 149 11.26 7.17 -1.18
CA VAL A 149 10.75 8.27 -1.98
C VAL A 149 11.31 8.17 -3.40
N PHE A 150 10.44 8.36 -4.38
CA PHE A 150 10.84 8.50 -5.76
C PHE A 150 11.09 9.97 -6.09
N LEU A 151 12.30 10.28 -6.53
CA LEU A 151 12.67 11.63 -6.97
C LEU A 151 12.81 11.63 -8.50
N PRO A 152 11.87 12.27 -9.23
CA PRO A 152 12.01 12.39 -10.68
C PRO A 152 13.20 13.30 -11.01
N GLU A 153 13.95 12.97 -12.05
CA GLU A 153 14.95 13.88 -12.60
C GLU A 153 14.28 15.18 -13.04
N LYS A 154 14.84 16.28 -12.60
CA LYS A 154 14.44 17.60 -13.09
C LYS A 154 15.16 17.83 -14.43
N HIS A 155 14.42 17.78 -15.51
CA HIS A 155 14.87 18.22 -16.83
C HIS A 155 14.83 19.74 -16.92
#